data_20973a2529dd67f7e83b640183bf2777
#
_entry.id   20973a2529dd67f7e83b640183bf2777
#
_cell.length_a   1.000
_cell.length_b   1.000
_cell.length_c   1.000
_cell.angle_alpha   90.00
_cell.angle_beta   90.00
_cell.angle_gamma   90.00
#
_symmetry.space_group_name_H-M   'P 1'
#
loop_
_entity.id
_entity.type
_entity.pdbx_description
1 polymer ?
#
loop_
_entity_poly.entity_id
_entity_poly.type
_entity_poly.pdbx_seq_one_letter_code
_entity_poly.pdbx_strand_id
1 'polypeptide(L)'
;MTCRTLETFYHINGHLFEKQYKESLSGFRDWKQLEHAEEWLLFAENIGPRLAIDETSLSNGELYTFVTNRDAHTREQSLVAVVSGTKSEDIIDVLKMIDQDKLNMVEEVTLELSDSMRKAVRPIFPRANRVIDRFHIQKLACEAVQELRIKHRWDAIQQSNDEMEETKLSGTPYTPFRYPNGDTRKELLMRSRYLLFKSSNNWTERQKERASILFDEYPDIR
;
A
#
# COMPACT_ATOMS: atom_id res chain seq x y z
N MET A 1 1.42 -24.89 4.67
CA MET A 1 0.30 -25.77 5.07
C MET A 1 0.00 -25.49 6.54
N THR A 2 -1.25 -25.24 6.91
CA THR A 2 -1.62 -24.93 8.32
C THR A 2 -1.91 -26.22 9.08
N CYS A 3 -1.86 -26.18 10.42
CA CYS A 3 -2.21 -27.34 11.26
C CYS A 3 -3.67 -27.82 11.01
N ARG A 4 -4.58 -26.89 10.70
CA ARG A 4 -5.96 -27.22 10.29
C ARG A 4 -6.04 -27.95 8.95
N THR A 5 -5.16 -27.61 8.01
CA THR A 5 -5.09 -28.34 6.72
C THR A 5 -4.60 -29.77 6.94
N LEU A 6 -3.63 -29.98 7.87
CA LEU A 6 -3.16 -31.30 8.25
C LEU A 6 -4.25 -32.15 8.92
N GLU A 7 -5.15 -31.53 9.68
CA GLU A 7 -6.32 -32.21 10.26
C GLU A 7 -7.16 -32.91 9.20
N THR A 8 -7.42 -32.22 8.09
CA THR A 8 -8.21 -32.77 6.99
C THR A 8 -7.53 -33.98 6.31
N PHE A 9 -6.20 -33.92 6.13
CA PHE A 9 -5.47 -34.96 5.40
C PHE A 9 -5.07 -36.17 6.27
N TYR A 10 -4.74 -35.92 7.54
CA TYR A 10 -4.16 -36.93 8.42
C TYR A 10 -5.07 -37.34 9.58
N HIS A 11 -6.30 -36.79 9.66
CA HIS A 11 -7.28 -37.06 10.70
C HIS A 11 -6.75 -36.88 12.13
N ILE A 12 -5.83 -35.90 12.31
CA ILE A 12 -5.31 -35.50 13.60
C ILE A 12 -6.10 -34.30 14.14
N ASN A 13 -6.09 -34.09 15.44
CA ASN A 13 -6.65 -32.86 16.01
C ASN A 13 -5.72 -31.68 15.69
N GLY A 14 -6.09 -30.84 14.73
CA GLY A 14 -5.27 -29.71 14.25
C GLY A 14 -4.98 -28.67 15.33
N HIS A 15 -5.92 -28.44 16.24
CA HIS A 15 -5.73 -27.49 17.35
C HIS A 15 -4.75 -28.02 18.41
N LEU A 16 -4.89 -29.29 18.76
CA LEU A 16 -3.94 -29.93 19.66
C LEU A 16 -2.53 -30.00 19.05
N PHE A 17 -2.45 -30.32 17.76
CA PHE A 17 -1.17 -30.33 17.04
C PHE A 17 -0.52 -28.96 16.98
N GLU A 18 -1.29 -27.89 16.72
CA GLU A 18 -0.78 -26.52 16.75
C GLU A 18 -0.20 -26.16 18.10
N LYS A 19 -0.91 -26.52 19.19
CA LYS A 19 -0.45 -26.30 20.54
C LYS A 19 0.85 -27.06 20.82
N GLN A 20 0.91 -28.35 20.50
CA GLN A 20 2.10 -29.19 20.67
C GLN A 20 3.29 -28.68 19.84
N TYR A 21 3.02 -28.24 18.60
CA TYR A 21 4.06 -27.67 17.76
C TYR A 21 4.64 -26.41 18.40
N LYS A 22 3.81 -25.45 18.79
CA LYS A 22 4.26 -24.21 19.45
C LYS A 22 5.00 -24.48 20.76
N GLU A 23 4.50 -25.40 21.57
CA GLU A 23 5.01 -25.63 22.92
C GLU A 23 6.27 -26.51 22.98
N SER A 24 6.45 -27.42 22.01
CA SER A 24 7.47 -28.46 22.13
C SER A 24 8.34 -28.66 20.89
N LEU A 25 7.84 -28.39 19.68
CA LEU A 25 8.54 -28.72 18.43
C LEU A 25 9.17 -27.51 17.76
N SER A 26 8.59 -26.33 17.91
CA SER A 26 9.02 -25.13 17.20
C SER A 26 10.24 -24.43 17.80
N GLY A 27 10.65 -24.79 19.01
CA GLY A 27 11.65 -24.05 19.78
C GLY A 27 11.19 -22.64 20.22
N PHE A 28 9.91 -22.33 20.08
CA PHE A 28 9.36 -21.00 20.39
C PHE A 28 9.58 -20.57 21.83
N ARG A 29 9.54 -21.53 22.79
CA ARG A 29 9.78 -21.24 24.20
C ARG A 29 11.22 -20.84 24.51
N ASP A 30 12.17 -21.37 23.76
CA ASP A 30 13.60 -21.10 23.91
C ASP A 30 14.09 -19.95 23.00
N TRP A 31 13.16 -19.30 22.33
CA TRP A 31 13.49 -18.22 21.42
C TRP A 31 13.94 -16.97 22.19
N LYS A 32 15.15 -16.52 21.93
CA LYS A 32 15.81 -15.43 22.66
C LYS A 32 15.06 -14.10 22.66
N GLN A 33 14.22 -13.86 21.65
CA GLN A 33 13.45 -12.62 21.50
C GLN A 33 12.02 -12.75 22.05
N LEU A 34 11.65 -13.87 22.67
CA LEU A 34 10.28 -14.12 23.13
C LEU A 34 9.76 -13.07 24.11
N GLU A 35 10.62 -12.59 25.02
CA GLU A 35 10.24 -11.65 26.09
C GLU A 35 9.73 -10.30 25.56
N HIS A 36 10.25 -9.87 24.40
CA HIS A 36 9.90 -8.57 23.78
C HIS A 36 9.27 -8.73 22.39
N ALA A 37 8.90 -9.94 21.99
CA ALA A 37 8.40 -10.25 20.64
C ALA A 37 7.08 -9.54 20.29
N GLU A 38 6.29 -9.14 21.27
CA GLU A 38 5.06 -8.35 21.09
C GLU A 38 5.35 -6.86 20.77
N GLU A 39 6.51 -6.36 21.22
CA GLU A 39 6.91 -4.98 21.04
C GLU A 39 7.85 -4.79 19.85
N TRP A 40 8.89 -5.65 19.76
CA TRP A 40 9.85 -5.58 18.69
C TRP A 40 10.62 -6.88 18.46
N LEU A 41 11.15 -7.05 17.24
CA LEU A 41 12.09 -8.09 16.84
C LEU A 41 13.29 -7.42 16.17
N LEU A 42 14.50 -7.95 16.40
CA LEU A 42 15.74 -7.44 15.83
C LEU A 42 16.65 -8.56 15.36
N PHE A 43 17.05 -8.50 14.08
CA PHE A 43 17.98 -9.41 13.41
C PHE A 43 19.13 -8.60 12.83
N ALA A 44 19.99 -8.09 13.73
CA ALA A 44 21.09 -7.19 13.37
C ALA A 44 22.11 -7.78 12.41
N GLU A 45 22.16 -9.11 12.28
CA GLU A 45 22.99 -9.84 11.31
C GLU A 45 22.53 -9.68 9.87
N ASN A 46 21.24 -9.37 9.68
CA ASN A 46 20.63 -9.26 8.34
C ASN A 46 20.77 -7.86 7.72
N ILE A 47 21.37 -6.90 8.43
CA ILE A 47 21.55 -5.54 7.90
C ILE A 47 22.44 -5.57 6.66
N GLY A 48 22.10 -4.76 5.68
CA GLY A 48 22.85 -4.60 4.43
C GLY A 48 22.97 -3.15 4.00
N PRO A 49 23.67 -2.86 2.90
CA PRO A 49 23.88 -1.50 2.44
C PRO A 49 22.59 -0.79 1.98
N ARG A 50 21.57 -1.54 1.57
CA ARG A 50 20.31 -0.98 1.11
C ARG A 50 19.14 -1.53 1.92
N LEU A 51 18.48 -0.64 2.66
CA LEU A 51 17.33 -0.99 3.49
C LEU A 51 16.03 -0.43 2.92
N ALA A 52 14.92 -1.03 3.31
CA ALA A 52 13.59 -0.43 3.18
C ALA A 52 12.90 -0.40 4.53
N ILE A 53 12.19 0.67 4.81
CA ILE A 53 11.36 0.83 6.00
C ILE A 53 9.94 1.10 5.51
N ASP A 54 9.00 0.28 5.95
CA ASP A 54 7.60 0.34 5.53
C ASP A 54 6.66 0.05 6.72
N GLU A 55 5.46 0.60 6.67
CA GLU A 55 4.41 0.37 7.66
C GLU A 55 3.39 -0.63 7.11
N THR A 56 3.07 -1.63 7.91
CA THR A 56 2.11 -2.66 7.51
C THR A 56 1.08 -2.87 8.62
N SER A 57 -0.19 -2.87 8.25
CA SER A 57 -1.25 -3.33 9.14
C SER A 57 -1.38 -4.84 9.03
N LEU A 58 -1.22 -5.52 10.15
CA LEU A 58 -1.49 -6.96 10.28
C LEU A 58 -2.95 -7.20 10.69
N SER A 59 -3.23 -8.35 11.28
CA SER A 59 -4.57 -8.70 11.77
C SER A 59 -5.05 -7.71 12.85
N ASN A 60 -6.36 -7.47 12.90
CA ASN A 60 -7.03 -6.60 13.89
C ASN A 60 -6.69 -5.09 13.83
N GLY A 61 -6.04 -4.62 12.76
CA GLY A 61 -5.69 -3.20 12.61
C GLY A 61 -4.45 -2.77 13.38
N GLU A 62 -3.69 -3.70 13.92
CA GLU A 62 -2.39 -3.44 14.53
C GLU A 62 -1.39 -3.01 13.46
N LEU A 63 -0.70 -1.91 13.71
CA LEU A 63 0.32 -1.36 12.82
C LEU A 63 1.71 -1.79 13.30
N TYR A 64 2.54 -2.17 12.35
CA TYR A 64 3.94 -2.53 12.57
C TYR A 64 4.83 -1.82 11.57
N THR A 65 6.02 -1.43 12.02
CA THR A 65 7.10 -0.96 11.16
C THR A 65 8.05 -2.09 10.86
N PHE A 66 8.29 -2.36 9.58
CA PHE A 66 9.22 -3.36 9.10
C PHE A 66 10.48 -2.69 8.54
N VAL A 67 11.64 -3.18 8.95
CA VAL A 67 12.94 -2.82 8.37
C VAL A 67 13.48 -4.03 7.65
N THR A 68 13.72 -3.93 6.35
CA THR A 68 14.15 -5.04 5.52
C THR A 68 15.41 -4.71 4.73
N ASN A 69 16.25 -5.72 4.51
CA ASN A 69 17.41 -5.67 3.65
C ASN A 69 16.97 -5.94 2.19
N ARG A 70 17.07 -4.94 1.33
CA ARG A 70 16.68 -5.05 -0.08
C ARG A 70 17.61 -5.95 -0.89
N ASP A 71 18.86 -6.08 -0.47
CA ASP A 71 19.85 -6.92 -1.18
C ASP A 71 19.62 -8.41 -0.96
N ALA A 72 18.87 -8.79 0.07
CA ALA A 72 18.44 -10.18 0.28
C ALA A 72 17.36 -10.66 -0.70
N HIS A 73 16.78 -9.78 -1.54
CA HIS A 73 15.79 -10.10 -2.56
C HIS A 73 14.65 -11.01 -2.09
N THR A 74 14.02 -10.67 -0.95
CA THR A 74 12.92 -11.43 -0.32
C THR A 74 13.25 -12.88 0.09
N ARG A 75 14.54 -13.21 0.20
CA ARG A 75 15.02 -14.51 0.69
C ARG A 75 15.15 -14.51 2.21
N GLU A 76 15.56 -15.64 2.74
CA GLU A 76 16.00 -15.74 4.13
C GLU A 76 16.96 -14.60 4.47
N GLN A 77 16.92 -14.10 5.70
CA GLN A 77 17.74 -12.97 6.16
C GLN A 77 17.38 -11.59 5.58
N SER A 78 16.19 -11.43 4.98
CA SER A 78 15.73 -10.11 4.52
C SER A 78 15.20 -9.23 5.65
N LEU A 79 14.66 -9.82 6.72
CA LEU A 79 14.09 -9.08 7.84
C LEU A 79 15.19 -8.60 8.79
N VAL A 80 15.28 -7.28 9.00
CA VAL A 80 16.24 -6.65 9.93
C VAL A 80 15.59 -6.31 11.27
N ALA A 81 14.40 -5.71 11.23
CA ALA A 81 13.64 -5.40 12.43
C ALA A 81 12.13 -5.37 12.16
N VAL A 82 11.35 -5.65 13.20
CA VAL A 82 9.92 -5.38 13.28
C VAL A 82 9.69 -4.60 14.56
N VAL A 83 8.95 -3.51 14.49
CA VAL A 83 8.60 -2.69 15.65
C VAL A 83 7.09 -2.50 15.69
N SER A 84 6.48 -2.74 16.85
CA SER A 84 5.05 -2.51 17.05
C SER A 84 4.77 -1.01 17.03
N GLY A 85 3.80 -0.58 16.21
CA GLY A 85 3.48 0.83 15.99
C GLY A 85 4.35 1.52 14.94
N THR A 86 4.21 2.84 14.87
CA THR A 86 4.82 3.71 13.84
C THR A 86 5.51 4.93 14.44
N LYS A 87 5.74 4.92 15.76
CA LYS A 87 6.40 6.05 16.45
C LYS A 87 7.90 6.05 16.16
N SER A 88 8.40 7.21 15.74
CA SER A 88 9.81 7.39 15.40
C SER A 88 10.75 7.03 16.56
N GLU A 89 10.36 7.33 17.78
CA GLU A 89 11.16 7.09 18.99
C GLU A 89 11.36 5.57 19.21
N ASP A 90 10.30 4.78 19.12
CA ASP A 90 10.35 3.33 19.31
C ASP A 90 11.23 2.67 18.23
N ILE A 91 11.11 3.11 16.99
CA ILE A 91 11.94 2.64 15.87
C ILE A 91 13.42 3.00 16.09
N ILE A 92 13.69 4.22 16.54
CA ILE A 92 15.04 4.71 16.83
C ILE A 92 15.68 3.85 17.93
N ASP A 93 14.95 3.58 19.01
CA ASP A 93 15.47 2.85 20.17
C ASP A 93 15.83 1.40 19.80
N VAL A 94 14.99 0.74 18.99
CA VAL A 94 15.28 -0.62 18.51
C VAL A 94 16.50 -0.63 17.56
N LEU A 95 16.55 0.30 16.58
CA LEU A 95 17.63 0.33 15.60
C LEU A 95 18.97 0.76 16.23
N LYS A 96 19.00 1.53 17.31
CA LYS A 96 20.22 1.86 18.06
C LYS A 96 20.85 0.66 18.77
N MET A 97 20.14 -0.45 18.93
CA MET A 97 20.72 -1.70 19.48
C MET A 97 21.67 -2.38 18.48
N ILE A 98 21.66 -1.96 17.20
CA ILE A 98 22.59 -2.44 16.18
C ILE A 98 23.93 -1.73 16.36
N ASP A 99 25.03 -2.47 16.21
CA ASP A 99 26.38 -1.93 16.25
C ASP A 99 26.56 -0.77 15.27
N GLN A 100 27.20 0.31 15.73
CA GLN A 100 27.39 1.54 14.95
C GLN A 100 28.16 1.29 13.62
N ASP A 101 29.07 0.34 13.59
CA ASP A 101 29.83 0.00 12.38
C ASP A 101 28.88 -0.60 11.32
N LYS A 102 27.91 -1.42 11.74
CA LYS A 102 26.90 -1.96 10.85
C LYS A 102 25.94 -0.87 10.35
N LEU A 103 25.52 0.05 11.22
CA LEU A 103 24.70 1.20 10.82
C LEU A 103 25.41 2.11 9.82
N ASN A 104 26.73 2.27 9.97
CA ASN A 104 27.56 3.08 9.07
C ASN A 104 27.76 2.46 7.67
N MET A 105 27.51 1.16 7.50
CA MET A 105 27.55 0.47 6.19
C MET A 105 26.31 0.74 5.34
N VAL A 106 25.24 1.30 5.93
CA VAL A 106 24.00 1.58 5.19
C VAL A 106 24.19 2.78 4.29
N GLU A 107 24.04 2.57 3.00
CA GLU A 107 24.22 3.56 1.93
C GLU A 107 22.90 4.15 1.46
N GLU A 108 21.83 3.37 1.52
CA GLU A 108 20.50 3.75 1.03
C GLU A 108 19.39 3.25 1.97
N VAL A 109 18.44 4.11 2.25
CA VAL A 109 17.20 3.72 2.94
C VAL A 109 16.00 4.17 2.11
N THR A 110 15.25 3.22 1.60
CA THR A 110 13.96 3.46 0.96
C THR A 110 12.89 3.57 2.03
N LEU A 111 12.06 4.61 1.97
CA LEU A 111 11.03 4.89 2.96
C LEU A 111 9.76 5.45 2.32
N GLU A 112 8.66 5.32 3.03
CA GLU A 112 7.40 5.98 2.72
C GLU A 112 7.50 7.51 2.89
N LEU A 113 6.56 8.25 2.30
CA LEU A 113 6.41 9.72 2.46
C LEU A 113 5.83 10.09 3.83
N SER A 114 6.38 9.52 4.90
CA SER A 114 5.95 9.76 6.27
C SER A 114 7.00 10.60 7.02
N ASP A 115 6.55 11.61 7.76
CA ASP A 115 7.44 12.43 8.58
C ASP A 115 8.00 11.64 9.78
N SER A 116 7.27 10.65 10.30
CA SER A 116 7.75 9.75 11.35
C SER A 116 8.94 8.93 10.86
N MET A 117 8.84 8.34 9.66
CA MET A 117 9.93 7.58 9.05
C MET A 117 11.17 8.42 8.78
N ARG A 118 11.00 9.65 8.29
CA ARG A 118 12.11 10.59 8.08
C ARG A 118 12.82 10.94 9.39
N LYS A 119 12.06 11.15 10.48
CA LYS A 119 12.60 11.43 11.80
C LYS A 119 13.36 10.23 12.35
N ALA A 120 12.87 9.01 12.15
CA ALA A 120 13.55 7.79 12.58
C ALA A 120 14.86 7.54 11.82
N VAL A 121 14.85 7.69 10.49
CA VAL A 121 16.01 7.36 9.63
C VAL A 121 17.18 8.32 9.80
N ARG A 122 16.91 9.61 9.94
CA ARG A 122 17.95 10.65 9.96
C ARG A 122 19.02 10.48 11.05
N PRO A 123 18.66 10.21 12.32
CA PRO A 123 19.66 10.05 13.38
C PRO A 123 20.37 8.71 13.34
N ILE A 124 19.74 7.65 12.79
CA ILE A 124 20.29 6.28 12.77
C ILE A 124 21.22 6.09 11.57
N PHE A 125 20.84 6.60 10.41
CA PHE A 125 21.57 6.43 9.14
C PHE A 125 21.98 7.80 8.56
N PRO A 126 22.87 8.56 9.23
CA PRO A 126 23.17 9.93 8.82
C PRO A 126 23.86 10.03 7.47
N ARG A 127 24.53 8.95 7.03
CA ARG A 127 25.26 8.86 5.75
C ARG A 127 24.41 8.28 4.61
N ALA A 128 23.31 7.62 4.91
CA ALA A 128 22.49 6.97 3.92
C ALA A 128 21.70 7.94 3.04
N ASN A 129 21.64 7.65 1.75
CA ASN A 129 20.74 8.31 0.82
C ASN A 129 19.31 7.88 1.14
N ARG A 130 18.42 8.85 1.29
CA ARG A 130 16.99 8.59 1.52
C ARG A 130 16.26 8.60 0.20
N VAL A 131 15.69 7.46 -0.15
CA VAL A 131 14.93 7.24 -1.38
C VAL A 131 13.47 7.08 -1.01
N ILE A 132 12.59 7.78 -1.71
CA ILE A 132 11.16 7.62 -1.49
C ILE A 132 10.68 6.44 -2.33
N ASP A 133 9.85 5.57 -1.74
CA ASP A 133 9.28 4.44 -2.46
C ASP A 133 8.37 4.94 -3.60
N ARG A 134 8.69 4.49 -4.80
CA ARG A 134 7.94 4.81 -6.02
C ARG A 134 6.46 4.42 -5.91
N PHE A 135 6.15 3.33 -5.21
CA PHE A 135 4.77 2.87 -5.04
C PHE A 135 3.91 3.93 -4.34
N HIS A 136 4.42 4.54 -3.28
CA HIS A 136 3.70 5.59 -2.54
C HIS A 136 3.50 6.85 -3.39
N ILE A 137 4.49 7.25 -4.19
CA ILE A 137 4.33 8.37 -5.15
C ILE A 137 3.25 8.05 -6.18
N GLN A 138 3.30 6.85 -6.76
CA GLN A 138 2.31 6.43 -7.76
C GLN A 138 0.90 6.36 -7.15
N LYS A 139 0.78 5.85 -5.93
CA LYS A 139 -0.49 5.80 -5.19
C LYS A 139 -1.08 7.20 -5.01
N LEU A 140 -0.29 8.16 -4.51
CA LEU A 140 -0.74 9.55 -4.33
C LEU A 140 -1.19 10.20 -5.65
N ALA A 141 -0.44 10.01 -6.74
CA ALA A 141 -0.83 10.51 -8.06
C ALA A 141 -2.16 9.89 -8.51
N CYS A 142 -2.31 8.58 -8.34
CA CYS A 142 -3.56 7.88 -8.66
C CYS A 142 -4.74 8.36 -7.81
N GLU A 143 -4.53 8.60 -6.52
CA GLU A 143 -5.55 9.12 -5.62
C GLU A 143 -5.99 10.53 -6.04
N ALA A 144 -5.05 11.43 -6.34
CA ALA A 144 -5.35 12.78 -6.82
C ALA A 144 -6.19 12.76 -8.12
N VAL A 145 -5.82 11.93 -9.09
CA VAL A 145 -6.61 11.75 -10.31
C VAL A 145 -8.01 11.20 -10.02
N GLN A 146 -8.14 10.30 -9.04
CA GLN A 146 -9.45 9.80 -8.63
C GLN A 146 -10.32 10.86 -7.98
N GLU A 147 -9.76 11.72 -7.15
CA GLU A 147 -10.49 12.83 -6.51
C GLU A 147 -11.05 13.78 -7.57
N LEU A 148 -10.23 14.19 -8.56
CA LEU A 148 -10.67 15.00 -9.67
C LEU A 148 -11.80 14.33 -10.46
N ARG A 149 -11.62 13.05 -10.82
CA ARG A 149 -12.65 12.28 -11.54
C ARG A 149 -13.96 12.19 -10.76
N ILE A 150 -13.88 11.97 -9.44
CA ILE A 150 -15.06 11.88 -8.57
C ILE A 150 -15.75 13.22 -8.49
N LYS A 151 -15.02 14.31 -8.32
CA LYS A 151 -15.56 15.68 -8.33
C LYS A 151 -16.34 15.95 -9.61
N HIS A 152 -15.71 15.80 -10.77
CA HIS A 152 -16.39 15.96 -12.06
C HIS A 152 -17.62 15.06 -12.23
N ARG A 153 -17.56 13.83 -11.68
CA ARG A 153 -18.71 12.93 -11.71
C ARG A 153 -19.90 13.45 -10.90
N TRP A 154 -19.65 14.06 -9.75
CA TRP A 154 -20.70 14.68 -8.95
C TRP A 154 -21.29 15.90 -9.67
N ASP A 155 -20.45 16.74 -10.28
CA ASP A 155 -20.88 17.87 -11.07
C ASP A 155 -21.75 17.42 -12.26
N ALA A 156 -21.36 16.35 -12.96
CA ALA A 156 -22.13 15.76 -14.05
C ALA A 156 -23.47 15.14 -13.61
N ILE A 157 -23.55 14.60 -12.39
CA ILE A 157 -24.81 14.11 -11.80
C ILE A 157 -25.72 15.26 -11.48
N GLN A 158 -25.18 16.31 -10.85
CA GLN A 158 -25.96 17.51 -10.50
C GLN A 158 -26.54 18.16 -11.76
N GLN A 159 -25.70 18.38 -12.77
CA GLN A 159 -26.15 18.92 -14.05
C GLN A 159 -27.26 18.08 -14.69
N SER A 160 -27.13 16.74 -14.66
CA SER A 160 -28.18 15.85 -15.19
C SER A 160 -29.49 15.94 -14.40
N ASN A 161 -29.43 16.19 -13.09
CA ASN A 161 -30.62 16.39 -12.26
C ASN A 161 -31.30 17.72 -12.57
N ASP A 162 -30.51 18.79 -12.71
CA ASP A 162 -31.01 20.12 -13.05
C ASP A 162 -31.68 20.11 -14.42
N GLU A 163 -31.06 19.49 -15.44
CA GLU A 163 -31.63 19.30 -16.78
C GLU A 163 -32.96 18.50 -16.74
N MET A 164 -33.04 17.47 -15.87
CA MET A 164 -34.28 16.71 -15.69
C MET A 164 -35.41 17.53 -15.04
N GLU A 165 -35.09 18.39 -14.08
CA GLU A 165 -36.08 19.27 -13.45
C GLU A 165 -36.61 20.32 -14.43
N GLU A 166 -35.73 20.94 -15.21
CA GLU A 166 -36.11 21.90 -16.24
C GLU A 166 -37.04 21.28 -17.31
N THR A 167 -36.73 20.05 -17.75
CA THR A 167 -37.60 19.35 -18.72
C THR A 167 -38.94 18.94 -18.14
N LYS A 168 -39.00 18.60 -16.85
CA LYS A 168 -40.26 18.37 -16.16
C LYS A 168 -41.15 19.63 -16.11
N LEU A 169 -40.55 20.79 -15.85
CA LEU A 169 -41.25 22.06 -15.81
C LEU A 169 -41.77 22.49 -17.21
N SER A 170 -41.00 22.16 -18.24
CA SER A 170 -41.40 22.47 -19.64
C SER A 170 -42.33 21.43 -20.26
N GLY A 171 -42.62 20.32 -19.58
CA GLY A 171 -43.46 19.24 -20.09
C GLY A 171 -42.84 18.43 -21.23
N THR A 172 -41.52 18.54 -21.47
CA THR A 172 -40.80 17.81 -22.50
C THR A 172 -40.10 16.56 -21.96
N PRO A 173 -39.99 15.46 -22.74
CA PRO A 173 -39.25 14.30 -22.31
C PRO A 173 -37.76 14.61 -22.14
N TYR A 174 -37.16 14.21 -21.03
CA TYR A 174 -35.71 14.34 -20.82
C TYR A 174 -34.94 13.40 -21.74
N THR A 175 -33.96 13.94 -22.48
CA THR A 175 -33.02 13.18 -23.31
C THR A 175 -31.60 13.57 -22.89
N PRO A 176 -30.83 12.65 -22.26
CA PRO A 176 -29.48 12.97 -21.81
C PRO A 176 -28.54 13.20 -23.01
N PHE A 177 -27.64 14.17 -22.88
CA PHE A 177 -26.53 14.31 -23.80
C PHE A 177 -25.66 13.06 -23.85
N ARG A 178 -25.22 12.65 -25.06
CA ARG A 178 -24.34 11.51 -25.27
C ARG A 178 -23.15 11.91 -26.15
N TYR A 179 -21.97 11.45 -25.76
CA TYR A 179 -20.77 11.53 -26.57
C TYR A 179 -20.83 10.59 -27.77
N PRO A 180 -19.93 10.71 -28.76
CA PRO A 180 -19.91 9.85 -29.96
C PRO A 180 -19.80 8.34 -29.63
N ASN A 181 -19.13 7.98 -28.52
CA ASN A 181 -19.03 6.60 -28.03
C ASN A 181 -20.28 6.09 -27.31
N GLY A 182 -21.35 6.90 -27.23
CA GLY A 182 -22.62 6.57 -26.58
C GLY A 182 -22.68 6.80 -25.08
N ASP A 183 -21.58 7.14 -24.43
CA ASP A 183 -21.58 7.43 -22.98
C ASP A 183 -22.20 8.81 -22.70
N THR A 184 -22.98 8.90 -21.61
CA THR A 184 -23.33 10.19 -21.01
C THR A 184 -22.15 10.74 -20.20
N ARG A 185 -22.16 12.03 -19.78
CA ARG A 185 -21.10 12.62 -18.95
C ARG A 185 -20.79 11.78 -17.71
N LYS A 186 -21.83 11.37 -16.96
CA LYS A 186 -21.68 10.53 -15.77
C LYS A 186 -21.15 9.11 -16.07
N GLU A 187 -21.54 8.53 -17.23
CA GLU A 187 -21.07 7.20 -17.66
C GLU A 187 -19.61 7.25 -18.13
N LEU A 188 -19.21 8.28 -18.85
CA LEU A 188 -17.83 8.53 -19.25
C LEU A 188 -16.91 8.52 -18.02
N LEU A 189 -17.23 9.34 -17.03
CA LEU A 189 -16.45 9.46 -15.80
C LEU A 189 -16.49 8.18 -14.95
N MET A 190 -17.61 7.46 -14.90
CA MET A 190 -17.73 6.20 -14.17
C MET A 190 -16.87 5.11 -14.82
N ARG A 191 -16.96 4.95 -16.14
CA ARG A 191 -16.29 3.88 -16.89
C ARG A 191 -14.79 4.15 -17.11
N SER A 192 -14.34 5.38 -16.85
CA SER A 192 -12.92 5.76 -16.95
C SER A 192 -12.09 5.38 -15.73
N ARG A 193 -12.69 4.95 -14.62
CA ARG A 193 -11.98 4.64 -13.37
C ARG A 193 -10.75 3.75 -13.57
N TYR A 194 -10.92 2.62 -14.21
CA TYR A 194 -9.84 1.63 -14.36
C TYR A 194 -8.90 1.91 -15.53
N LEU A 195 -9.36 2.64 -16.54
CA LEU A 195 -8.50 3.01 -17.65
C LEU A 195 -7.42 4.00 -17.23
N LEU A 196 -7.71 4.90 -16.28
CA LEU A 196 -6.76 5.89 -15.77
C LEU A 196 -5.58 5.29 -15.00
N PHE A 197 -5.72 4.06 -14.48
CA PHE A 197 -4.64 3.33 -13.80
C PHE A 197 -3.92 2.32 -14.69
N LYS A 198 -4.42 2.14 -15.91
CA LYS A 198 -3.87 1.19 -16.86
C LYS A 198 -2.97 1.93 -17.84
N SER A 199 -1.77 1.38 -18.10
CA SER A 199 -0.89 1.93 -19.13
C SER A 199 -1.63 2.04 -20.47
N SER A 200 -1.47 3.18 -21.16
CA SER A 200 -2.11 3.44 -22.46
C SER A 200 -1.78 2.40 -23.53
N ASN A 201 -0.60 1.79 -23.46
CA ASN A 201 -0.20 0.71 -24.36
C ASN A 201 -1.08 -0.55 -24.23
N ASN A 202 -1.74 -0.70 -23.09
CA ASN A 202 -2.61 -1.84 -22.80
C ASN A 202 -4.10 -1.50 -22.97
N TRP A 203 -4.45 -0.34 -23.49
CA TRP A 203 -5.84 0.04 -23.73
C TRP A 203 -6.42 -0.67 -24.95
N THR A 204 -7.66 -1.11 -24.84
CA THR A 204 -8.46 -1.53 -26.00
C THR A 204 -8.85 -0.31 -26.83
N GLU A 205 -9.27 -0.51 -28.08
CA GLU A 205 -9.71 0.60 -28.94
C GLU A 205 -10.85 1.42 -28.30
N ARG A 206 -11.81 0.76 -27.68
CA ARG A 206 -12.89 1.44 -26.94
C ARG A 206 -12.37 2.24 -25.73
N GLN A 207 -11.29 1.80 -25.10
CA GLN A 207 -10.66 2.53 -24.01
C GLN A 207 -9.87 3.74 -24.52
N LYS A 208 -9.22 3.63 -25.67
CA LYS A 208 -8.53 4.75 -26.33
C LYS A 208 -9.52 5.85 -26.73
N GLU A 209 -10.62 5.47 -27.37
CA GLU A 209 -11.70 6.39 -27.75
C GLU A 209 -12.26 7.11 -26.50
N ARG A 210 -12.57 6.35 -25.45
CA ARG A 210 -13.07 6.91 -24.18
C ARG A 210 -12.05 7.83 -23.53
N ALA A 211 -10.76 7.51 -23.54
CA ALA A 211 -9.69 8.33 -22.99
C ALA A 211 -9.55 9.65 -23.76
N SER A 212 -9.65 9.61 -25.09
CA SER A 212 -9.62 10.83 -25.92
C SER A 212 -10.74 11.78 -25.52
N ILE A 213 -11.97 11.30 -25.49
CA ILE A 213 -13.13 12.11 -25.10
C ILE A 213 -12.97 12.64 -23.66
N LEU A 214 -12.50 11.78 -22.73
CA LEU A 214 -12.30 12.18 -21.33
C LEU A 214 -11.28 13.32 -21.20
N PHE A 215 -10.14 13.21 -21.87
CA PHE A 215 -9.06 14.21 -21.77
C PHE A 215 -9.36 15.52 -22.53
N ASP A 216 -10.20 15.44 -23.54
CA ASP A 216 -10.69 16.63 -24.25
C ASP A 216 -11.71 17.41 -23.39
N GLU A 217 -12.59 16.69 -22.70
CA GLU A 217 -13.64 17.28 -21.86
C GLU A 217 -13.14 17.69 -20.46
N TYR A 218 -12.20 16.93 -19.89
CA TYR A 218 -11.63 17.11 -18.55
C TYR A 218 -10.10 17.12 -18.60
N PRO A 219 -9.49 18.20 -19.09
CA PRO A 219 -8.02 18.26 -19.30
C PRO A 219 -7.21 18.19 -18.01
N ASP A 220 -7.80 18.50 -16.86
CA ASP A 220 -7.19 18.39 -15.53
C ASP A 220 -7.04 16.94 -15.01
N ILE A 221 -7.67 15.97 -15.68
CA ILE A 221 -7.51 14.53 -15.39
C ILE A 221 -6.31 13.93 -16.15
N ARG A 222 -5.74 14.63 -17.10
CA ARG A 222 -4.68 14.10 -17.98
C ARG A 222 -3.28 14.10 -17.30
#